data_1a613f221c8308a2a10317e97d6e0755
#
_entry.id   1a613f221c8308a2a10317e97d6e0755
#
_cell.length_a   1.000
_cell.length_b   1.000
_cell.length_c   1.000
_cell.angle_alpha   90.00
_cell.angle_beta   90.00
_cell.angle_gamma   90.00
#
_symmetry.space_group_name_H-M   'P 1'
#
loop_
_entity.id
_entity.type
_entity.pdbx_description
1 polymer ?
#
loop_
_entity_poly.entity_id
_entity_poly.type
_entity_poly.pdbx_seq_one_letter_code
_entity_poly.pdbx_strand_id
1 'polypeptide(L)'
;MINAICVNKERRLTLEIQLLDQNTINKIAAGEVIERPSSVVKELVENAIDAGANAVTVEIKEGGISFIRVTDNGSGINKDEIDIAFKRHATSKIKSIEDLITVSSLGFRGEALASIAAVSQIELITKTQKSLTGTRYLSEGGKKISVEDIGAPDGTTFIVRNLFFNTPVRRKFLKTATTEDGYINSLMQYLSLSHPDISFRFINNNQNKLHTSGNMKLKDIIYNVYGRDITANLYEVNSAAENIRIEGYIGKPFVNRGNRVYENYYINGRYIKSSIINRAIEAGYKGFIMPHNYPFTVLHFTIN
;
A
#
# COMPACT_ATOMS: atom_id res chain seq x y z
N MET A 1 10.43 -43.93 -57.98
CA MET A 1 10.41 -44.13 -56.52
C MET A 1 11.49 -43.23 -55.95
N ILE A 2 11.13 -42.09 -55.47
CA ILE A 2 12.04 -41.05 -54.88
C ILE A 2 11.66 -40.93 -53.43
N ASN A 3 12.58 -41.38 -52.54
CA ASN A 3 12.48 -41.21 -51.10
C ASN A 3 12.76 -39.74 -50.73
N ALA A 4 11.75 -39.07 -50.24
CA ALA A 4 11.92 -37.78 -49.61
C ALA A 4 12.32 -38.02 -48.15
N ILE A 5 13.58 -37.79 -47.82
CA ILE A 5 14.10 -37.74 -46.44
C ILE A 5 13.66 -36.44 -45.80
N CYS A 6 12.66 -36.49 -44.93
CA CYS A 6 12.36 -35.37 -44.02
C CYS A 6 13.46 -35.29 -42.99
N VAL A 7 14.35 -34.31 -43.12
CA VAL A 7 15.30 -33.93 -42.07
C VAL A 7 14.58 -33.02 -41.09
N ASN A 8 14.13 -33.61 -39.99
CA ASN A 8 13.65 -32.88 -38.84
C ASN A 8 14.85 -32.22 -38.16
N LYS A 9 15.08 -30.95 -38.46
CA LYS A 9 16.11 -30.14 -37.78
C LYS A 9 15.54 -29.71 -36.41
N GLU A 10 15.70 -30.56 -35.40
CA GLU A 10 15.55 -30.15 -34.00
C GLU A 10 16.50 -28.99 -33.74
N ARG A 11 15.97 -27.79 -33.69
CA ARG A 11 16.67 -26.63 -33.12
C ARG A 11 16.83 -26.90 -31.63
N ARG A 12 17.94 -27.49 -31.21
CA ARG A 12 18.42 -27.37 -29.85
C ARG A 12 18.65 -25.88 -29.60
N LEU A 13 17.73 -25.26 -28.87
CA LEU A 13 17.96 -23.93 -28.29
C LEU A 13 19.12 -24.11 -27.29
N THR A 14 20.34 -23.80 -27.71
CA THR A 14 21.44 -23.60 -26.77
C THR A 14 21.07 -22.37 -25.95
N LEU A 15 20.65 -22.59 -24.69
CA LEU A 15 20.38 -21.54 -23.73
C LEU A 15 21.74 -20.96 -23.31
N GLU A 16 22.21 -19.95 -24.03
CA GLU A 16 23.39 -19.19 -23.61
C GLU A 16 23.00 -18.23 -22.48
N ILE A 17 23.80 -18.22 -21.42
CA ILE A 17 23.66 -17.27 -20.33
C ILE A 17 24.09 -15.89 -20.86
N GLN A 18 23.15 -14.93 -20.83
CA GLN A 18 23.38 -13.57 -21.29
C GLN A 18 23.10 -12.57 -20.17
N LEU A 19 23.88 -11.50 -20.12
CA LEU A 19 23.58 -10.36 -19.23
C LEU A 19 22.39 -9.60 -19.79
N LEU A 20 21.36 -9.41 -18.97
CA LEU A 20 20.18 -8.65 -19.36
C LEU A 20 20.47 -7.15 -19.41
N ASP A 21 19.82 -6.44 -20.30
CA ASP A 21 19.86 -4.99 -20.30
C ASP A 21 19.19 -4.39 -19.04
N GLN A 22 19.61 -3.18 -18.67
CA GLN A 22 19.15 -2.53 -17.43
C GLN A 22 17.63 -2.33 -17.38
N ASN A 23 16.99 -2.07 -18.53
CA ASN A 23 15.53 -1.88 -18.59
C ASN A 23 14.79 -3.20 -18.30
N THR A 24 15.27 -4.30 -18.84
CA THR A 24 14.75 -5.64 -18.55
C THR A 24 14.93 -6.01 -17.08
N ILE A 25 16.13 -5.76 -16.52
CA ILE A 25 16.41 -5.97 -15.09
C ILE A 25 15.43 -5.15 -14.24
N ASN A 26 15.22 -3.87 -14.60
CA ASN A 26 14.31 -2.99 -13.88
C ASN A 26 12.86 -3.47 -13.92
N LYS A 27 12.39 -4.00 -15.05
CA LYS A 27 11.03 -4.56 -15.18
C LYS A 27 10.85 -5.87 -14.41
N ILE A 28 11.87 -6.73 -14.36
CA ILE A 28 11.84 -7.98 -13.59
C ILE A 28 11.74 -7.65 -12.10
N ALA A 29 12.66 -6.84 -11.59
CA ALA A 29 12.67 -6.48 -10.19
C ALA A 29 11.47 -5.60 -9.77
N ALA A 30 10.97 -4.73 -10.65
CA ALA A 30 9.70 -4.02 -10.39
C ALA A 30 8.56 -5.00 -10.09
N GLY A 31 8.62 -6.20 -10.63
CA GLY A 31 7.61 -7.19 -10.42
C GLY A 31 7.69 -7.96 -9.11
N GLU A 32 8.81 -7.93 -8.46
CA GLU A 32 8.97 -8.47 -7.12
C GLU A 32 8.39 -7.52 -6.07
N VAL A 33 8.36 -6.22 -6.38
CA VAL A 33 7.85 -5.16 -5.50
C VAL A 33 6.39 -4.82 -5.81
N ILE A 34 6.05 -4.66 -7.09
CA ILE A 34 4.72 -4.25 -7.55
C ILE A 34 4.04 -5.40 -8.29
N GLU A 35 3.22 -6.15 -7.58
CA GLU A 35 2.48 -7.28 -8.14
C GLU A 35 1.12 -6.85 -8.72
N ARG A 36 0.49 -5.83 -8.12
CA ARG A 36 -0.88 -5.39 -8.44
C ARG A 36 -1.11 -3.92 -8.07
N PRO A 37 -2.27 -3.32 -8.49
CA PRO A 37 -2.60 -1.93 -8.15
C PRO A 37 -2.58 -1.62 -6.66
N SER A 38 -3.07 -2.53 -5.80
CA SER A 38 -3.04 -2.30 -4.35
C SER A 38 -1.63 -2.20 -3.77
N SER A 39 -0.61 -2.82 -4.40
CA SER A 39 0.80 -2.64 -4.01
C SER A 39 1.26 -1.21 -4.26
N VAL A 40 0.86 -0.61 -5.40
CA VAL A 40 1.16 0.81 -5.72
C VAL A 40 0.52 1.74 -4.69
N VAL A 41 -0.79 1.55 -4.42
CA VAL A 41 -1.51 2.38 -3.43
C VAL A 41 -0.86 2.25 -2.06
N LYS A 42 -0.52 1.03 -1.63
CA LYS A 42 0.15 0.78 -0.35
C LYS A 42 1.44 1.59 -0.22
N GLU A 43 2.36 1.44 -1.17
CA GLU A 43 3.66 2.12 -1.13
C GLU A 43 3.52 3.65 -1.15
N LEU A 44 2.61 4.20 -1.97
CA LEU A 44 2.42 5.65 -2.06
C LEU A 44 1.77 6.22 -0.78
N VAL A 45 0.79 5.52 -0.19
CA VAL A 45 0.15 5.95 1.06
C VAL A 45 1.12 5.83 2.24
N GLU A 46 1.90 4.75 2.33
CA GLU A 46 2.93 4.61 3.36
C GLU A 46 4.01 5.70 3.25
N ASN A 47 4.38 6.11 2.03
CA ASN A 47 5.28 7.24 1.82
C ASN A 47 4.66 8.58 2.26
N ALA A 48 3.36 8.78 2.05
CA ALA A 48 2.65 9.97 2.53
C ALA A 48 2.62 10.02 4.07
N ILE A 49 2.36 8.89 4.73
CA ILE A 49 2.40 8.77 6.20
C ILE A 49 3.81 9.08 6.72
N ASP A 50 4.83 8.47 6.13
CA ASP A 50 6.24 8.70 6.50
C ASP A 50 6.69 10.16 6.25
N ALA A 51 6.05 10.87 5.30
CA ALA A 51 6.26 12.31 5.05
C ALA A 51 5.51 13.19 6.06
N GLY A 52 4.87 12.62 7.07
CA GLY A 52 4.14 13.34 8.11
C GLY A 52 2.81 13.93 7.65
N ALA A 53 2.18 13.37 6.63
CA ALA A 53 0.87 13.80 6.18
C ALA A 53 -0.21 13.53 7.24
N ASN A 54 -1.10 14.48 7.46
CA ASN A 54 -2.30 14.29 8.27
C ASN A 54 -3.59 14.19 7.44
N ALA A 55 -3.48 14.30 6.11
CA ALA A 55 -4.56 14.10 5.17
C ALA A 55 -4.05 13.41 3.90
N VAL A 56 -4.66 12.30 3.54
CA VAL A 56 -4.31 11.51 2.35
C VAL A 56 -5.57 11.19 1.54
N THR A 57 -5.57 11.56 0.26
CA THR A 57 -6.64 11.23 -0.68
C THR A 57 -6.14 10.24 -1.70
N VAL A 58 -6.84 9.12 -1.84
CA VAL A 58 -6.58 8.10 -2.87
C VAL A 58 -7.76 8.07 -3.84
N GLU A 59 -7.48 8.19 -5.12
CA GLU A 59 -8.47 8.04 -6.19
C GLU A 59 -8.02 7.00 -7.19
N ILE A 60 -8.93 6.11 -7.58
CA ILE A 60 -8.67 5.07 -8.57
C ILE A 60 -9.75 4.99 -9.63
N LYS A 61 -9.38 4.47 -10.81
CA LYS A 61 -10.31 4.07 -11.86
C LYS A 61 -9.93 2.68 -12.38
N GLU A 62 -10.95 1.89 -12.74
CA GLU A 62 -10.78 0.53 -13.28
C GLU A 62 -9.86 -0.35 -12.43
N GLY A 63 -10.13 -0.41 -11.10
CA GLY A 63 -9.33 -1.21 -10.18
C GLY A 63 -7.89 -0.70 -9.97
N GLY A 64 -7.62 0.57 -10.31
CA GLY A 64 -6.29 1.13 -10.27
C GLY A 64 -5.40 0.75 -11.46
N ILE A 65 -5.93 0.06 -12.47
CA ILE A 65 -5.17 -0.36 -13.66
C ILE A 65 -4.93 0.82 -14.59
N SER A 66 -5.97 1.61 -14.86
CA SER A 66 -5.87 2.78 -15.74
C SER A 66 -5.41 4.03 -15.01
N PHE A 67 -5.79 4.19 -13.74
CA PHE A 67 -5.52 5.40 -13.00
C PHE A 67 -5.46 5.15 -11.49
N ILE A 68 -4.39 5.67 -10.85
CA ILE A 68 -4.25 5.83 -9.40
C ILE A 68 -3.75 7.24 -9.15
N ARG A 69 -4.37 7.98 -8.23
CA ARG A 69 -3.89 9.25 -7.72
C ARG A 69 -3.82 9.18 -6.20
N VAL A 70 -2.66 9.50 -5.64
CA VAL A 70 -2.47 9.66 -4.20
C VAL A 70 -2.01 11.07 -3.96
N THR A 71 -2.76 11.82 -3.17
CA THR A 71 -2.46 13.20 -2.78
C THR A 71 -2.34 13.28 -1.28
N ASP A 72 -1.28 13.87 -0.79
CA ASP A 72 -1.00 14.12 0.61
C ASP A 72 -0.64 15.59 0.86
N ASN A 73 -0.67 15.98 2.12
CA ASN A 73 -0.22 17.29 2.62
C ASN A 73 1.03 17.19 3.50
N GLY A 74 1.89 16.20 3.23
CA GLY A 74 3.15 15.99 3.95
C GLY A 74 4.25 16.99 3.60
N SER A 75 5.49 16.65 3.92
CA SER A 75 6.66 17.53 3.76
C SER A 75 6.98 17.93 2.31
N GLY A 76 6.45 17.20 1.31
CA GLY A 76 6.84 17.34 -0.08
C GLY A 76 8.25 16.77 -0.37
N ILE A 77 8.67 16.90 -1.63
CA ILE A 77 10.00 16.47 -2.11
C ILE A 77 10.70 17.67 -2.72
N ASN A 78 11.96 17.92 -2.34
CA ASN A 78 12.76 18.98 -2.94
C ASN A 78 13.03 18.69 -4.41
N LYS A 79 13.03 19.74 -5.26
CA LYS A 79 13.25 19.61 -6.70
C LYS A 79 14.53 18.82 -7.04
N ASP A 80 15.62 19.09 -6.33
CA ASP A 80 16.92 18.46 -6.55
C ASP A 80 16.95 16.98 -6.12
N GLU A 81 16.01 16.55 -5.27
CA GLU A 81 15.92 15.18 -4.77
C GLU A 81 15.01 14.30 -5.65
N ILE A 82 14.19 14.88 -6.54
CA ILE A 82 13.21 14.13 -7.32
C ILE A 82 13.89 13.06 -8.18
N ASP A 83 14.94 13.43 -8.93
CA ASP A 83 15.67 12.48 -9.79
C ASP A 83 16.31 11.34 -8.97
N ILE A 84 16.71 11.62 -7.73
CA ILE A 84 17.29 10.62 -6.82
C ILE A 84 16.17 9.71 -6.28
N ALA A 85 15.01 10.26 -5.93
CA ALA A 85 13.88 9.49 -5.40
C ALA A 85 13.38 8.38 -6.35
N PHE A 86 13.59 8.55 -7.67
CA PHE A 86 13.28 7.53 -8.68
C PHE A 86 14.44 6.56 -8.98
N LYS A 87 15.58 6.69 -8.30
CA LYS A 87 16.67 5.70 -8.41
C LYS A 87 16.44 4.54 -7.45
N ARG A 88 16.90 3.35 -7.82
CA ARG A 88 16.90 2.19 -6.94
C ARG A 88 17.84 2.40 -5.76
N HIS A 89 17.44 1.84 -4.61
CA HIS A 89 18.20 1.94 -3.36
C HIS A 89 18.37 3.38 -2.86
N ALA A 90 17.54 4.33 -3.34
CA ALA A 90 17.51 5.69 -2.84
C ALA A 90 16.45 5.81 -1.75
N THR A 91 16.86 6.08 -0.53
CA THR A 91 15.98 6.24 0.63
C THR A 91 16.53 7.32 1.55
N SER A 92 15.62 8.12 2.13
CA SER A 92 15.94 9.06 3.20
C SER A 92 15.79 8.46 4.61
N LYS A 93 15.32 7.20 4.69
CA LYS A 93 14.80 6.59 5.92
C LYS A 93 15.83 5.76 6.69
N ILE A 94 16.86 5.26 6.02
CA ILE A 94 17.98 4.53 6.61
C ILE A 94 19.29 5.01 6.00
N LYS A 95 20.35 5.06 6.79
CA LYS A 95 21.70 5.43 6.36
C LYS A 95 22.69 4.29 6.60
N SER A 96 22.40 3.38 7.51
CA SER A 96 23.28 2.29 7.92
C SER A 96 22.49 1.02 8.22
N ILE A 97 23.20 -0.10 8.41
CA ILE A 97 22.60 -1.40 8.76
C ILE A 97 22.01 -1.35 10.18
N GLU A 98 22.62 -0.59 11.07
CA GLU A 98 22.16 -0.41 12.46
C GLU A 98 20.77 0.24 12.50
N ASP A 99 20.47 1.13 11.56
CA ASP A 99 19.16 1.77 11.45
C ASP A 99 18.04 0.75 11.17
N LEU A 100 18.35 -0.42 10.59
CA LEU A 100 17.35 -1.47 10.34
C LEU A 100 16.72 -2.04 11.61
N ILE A 101 17.42 -1.97 12.73
CA ILE A 101 16.93 -2.48 14.03
C ILE A 101 15.91 -1.50 14.63
N THR A 102 16.04 -0.21 14.35
CA THR A 102 15.27 0.89 14.95
C THR A 102 14.28 1.54 13.99
N VAL A 103 14.16 1.03 12.73
CA VAL A 103 13.29 1.59 11.70
C VAL A 103 11.84 1.62 12.16
N SER A 104 11.34 2.82 12.41
CA SER A 104 9.93 3.12 12.69
C SER A 104 9.12 3.43 11.42
N SER A 105 9.78 3.83 10.30
CA SER A 105 9.12 4.15 9.04
C SER A 105 8.46 2.91 8.40
N LEU A 106 7.29 3.09 7.75
CA LEU A 106 6.55 2.01 7.11
C LEU A 106 7.29 1.44 5.90
N GLY A 107 8.00 2.27 5.11
CA GLY A 107 8.84 1.86 3.98
C GLY A 107 10.31 2.24 4.21
N PHE A 108 11.26 1.40 3.80
CA PHE A 108 12.71 1.66 3.98
C PHE A 108 13.60 1.20 2.80
N ARG A 109 13.07 0.41 1.87
CA ARG A 109 13.89 -0.28 0.85
C ARG A 109 14.39 0.62 -0.28
N GLY A 110 13.79 1.81 -0.50
CA GLY A 110 14.19 2.73 -1.56
C GLY A 110 13.99 2.19 -2.99
N GLU A 111 13.03 1.28 -3.19
CA GLU A 111 12.80 0.62 -4.48
C GLU A 111 11.40 0.87 -5.05
N ALA A 112 10.45 1.31 -4.22
CA ALA A 112 9.05 1.40 -4.59
C ALA A 112 8.82 2.37 -5.75
N LEU A 113 9.30 3.62 -5.65
CA LEU A 113 9.09 4.63 -6.69
C LEU A 113 9.76 4.25 -8.02
N ALA A 114 10.99 3.74 -7.97
CA ALA A 114 11.68 3.24 -9.16
C ALA A 114 10.93 2.08 -9.83
N SER A 115 10.38 1.17 -9.02
CA SER A 115 9.61 0.02 -9.48
C SER A 115 8.27 0.42 -10.10
N ILE A 116 7.53 1.35 -9.49
CA ILE A 116 6.29 1.90 -10.03
C ILE A 116 6.57 2.61 -11.36
N ALA A 117 7.60 3.46 -11.41
CA ALA A 117 7.98 4.19 -12.62
C ALA A 117 8.35 3.26 -13.78
N ALA A 118 9.06 2.17 -13.52
CA ALA A 118 9.49 1.22 -14.56
C ALA A 118 8.32 0.55 -15.28
N VAL A 119 7.13 0.44 -14.66
CA VAL A 119 5.98 -0.29 -15.21
C VAL A 119 4.73 0.58 -15.44
N SER A 120 4.86 1.89 -15.34
CA SER A 120 3.74 2.83 -15.49
C SER A 120 4.15 4.16 -16.10
N GLN A 121 3.17 5.03 -16.33
CA GLN A 121 3.35 6.44 -16.64
C GLN A 121 3.09 7.24 -15.36
N ILE A 122 4.07 8.02 -14.91
CA ILE A 122 4.00 8.80 -13.66
C ILE A 122 3.95 10.29 -13.96
N GLU A 123 3.06 10.96 -13.24
CA GLU A 123 3.08 12.39 -13.03
C GLU A 123 3.20 12.64 -11.51
N LEU A 124 4.30 13.27 -11.11
CA LEU A 124 4.53 13.72 -9.75
C LEU A 124 4.39 15.23 -9.70
N ILE A 125 3.59 15.73 -8.77
CA ILE A 125 3.46 17.14 -8.44
C ILE A 125 3.81 17.27 -6.96
N THR A 126 4.82 18.07 -6.63
CA THR A 126 5.25 18.20 -5.24
C THR A 126 5.75 19.60 -4.93
N LYS A 127 5.56 20.01 -3.68
CA LYS A 127 6.06 21.29 -3.17
C LYS A 127 6.39 21.14 -1.69
N THR A 128 7.56 21.63 -1.29
CA THR A 128 7.91 21.75 0.14
C THR A 128 7.45 23.10 0.68
N GLN A 129 7.23 23.20 1.99
CA GLN A 129 6.85 24.46 2.65
C GLN A 129 7.87 25.59 2.44
N LYS A 130 9.15 25.25 2.21
CA LYS A 130 10.23 26.22 1.98
C LYS A 130 10.32 26.70 0.55
N SER A 131 9.68 26.03 -0.41
CA SER A 131 9.75 26.36 -1.83
C SER A 131 8.64 27.35 -2.21
N LEU A 132 8.96 28.33 -3.06
CA LEU A 132 7.98 29.28 -3.60
C LEU A 132 7.08 28.60 -4.64
N THR A 133 7.67 27.76 -5.48
CA THR A 133 6.97 27.02 -6.56
C THR A 133 7.01 25.55 -6.28
N GLY A 134 6.03 24.82 -6.81
CA GLY A 134 6.05 23.36 -6.87
C GLY A 134 6.76 22.88 -8.13
N THR A 135 7.03 21.58 -8.19
CA THR A 135 7.64 20.92 -9.34
C THR A 135 6.70 19.85 -9.86
N ARG A 136 6.51 19.83 -11.19
CA ARG A 136 5.86 18.76 -11.93
C ARG A 136 6.93 17.95 -12.63
N TYR A 137 6.93 16.64 -12.38
CA TYR A 137 7.85 15.68 -12.98
C TYR A 137 7.05 14.62 -13.74
N LEU A 138 7.42 14.37 -15.00
CA LEU A 138 6.82 13.35 -15.84
C LEU A 138 7.82 12.25 -16.14
N SER A 139 7.37 10.99 -16.04
CA SER A 139 8.17 9.81 -16.36
C SER A 139 7.31 8.73 -17.02
N GLU A 140 7.89 8.00 -17.96
CA GLU A 140 7.25 6.86 -18.63
C GLU A 140 8.21 5.67 -18.71
N GLY A 141 7.81 4.52 -18.19
CA GLY A 141 8.62 3.30 -18.19
C GLY A 141 10.00 3.48 -17.53
N GLY A 142 10.08 4.34 -16.51
CA GLY A 142 11.32 4.68 -15.81
C GLY A 142 12.20 5.72 -16.50
N LYS A 143 11.76 6.28 -17.62
CA LYS A 143 12.49 7.34 -18.33
C LYS A 143 11.87 8.69 -18.00
N LYS A 144 12.68 9.64 -17.54
CA LYS A 144 12.29 11.03 -17.34
C LYS A 144 11.90 11.67 -18.68
N ILE A 145 10.76 12.37 -18.71
CA ILE A 145 10.25 13.09 -19.86
C ILE A 145 10.44 14.59 -19.68
N SER A 146 9.92 15.16 -18.59
CA SER A 146 10.04 16.58 -18.31
C SER A 146 10.08 16.89 -16.82
N VAL A 147 10.60 18.06 -16.47
CA VAL A 147 10.51 18.69 -15.14
C VAL A 147 10.20 20.15 -15.34
N GLU A 148 9.13 20.61 -14.70
CA GLU A 148 8.61 21.96 -14.87
C GLU A 148 8.28 22.57 -13.51
N ASP A 149 8.47 23.88 -13.37
CA ASP A 149 8.00 24.62 -12.20
C ASP A 149 6.52 24.98 -12.37
N ILE A 150 5.71 24.68 -11.36
CA ILE A 150 4.27 24.94 -11.38
C ILE A 150 3.78 25.53 -10.06
N GLY A 151 2.59 26.11 -10.05
CA GLY A 151 1.86 26.40 -8.83
C GLY A 151 1.28 25.09 -8.24
N ALA A 152 1.61 24.78 -6.99
CA ALA A 152 1.09 23.63 -6.28
C ALA A 152 0.91 23.91 -4.79
N PRO A 153 -0.02 23.23 -4.09
CA PRO A 153 -0.07 23.25 -2.63
C PRO A 153 1.13 22.50 -2.05
N ASP A 154 1.39 22.72 -0.75
CA ASP A 154 2.39 21.94 -0.01
C ASP A 154 1.96 20.48 0.06
N GLY A 155 2.95 19.56 -0.01
CA GLY A 155 2.73 18.11 -0.04
C GLY A 155 3.06 17.48 -1.38
N THR A 156 2.49 16.30 -1.64
CA THR A 156 2.81 15.53 -2.84
C THR A 156 1.54 14.94 -3.48
N THR A 157 1.50 14.96 -4.80
CA THR A 157 0.50 14.23 -5.59
C THR A 157 1.23 13.32 -6.57
N PHE A 158 1.03 12.03 -6.42
CA PHE A 158 1.42 11.01 -7.39
C PHE A 158 0.22 10.62 -8.25
N ILE A 159 0.38 10.66 -9.55
CA ILE A 159 -0.58 10.13 -10.52
C ILE A 159 0.12 9.04 -11.32
N VAL A 160 -0.41 7.82 -11.22
CA VAL A 160 0.07 6.64 -11.93
C VAL A 160 -0.98 6.24 -12.95
N ARG A 161 -0.58 6.19 -14.23
CA ARG A 161 -1.46 5.82 -15.34
C ARG A 161 -0.97 4.56 -16.03
N ASN A 162 -1.91 3.82 -16.60
CA ASN A 162 -1.63 2.67 -17.46
C ASN A 162 -0.66 1.65 -16.84
N LEU A 163 -0.93 1.25 -15.59
CA LEU A 163 -0.10 0.29 -14.87
C LEU A 163 0.11 -0.98 -15.71
N PHE A 164 1.36 -1.43 -15.81
CA PHE A 164 1.80 -2.58 -16.62
C PHE A 164 1.62 -2.42 -18.13
N PHE A 165 1.58 -1.19 -18.65
CA PHE A 165 1.45 -0.94 -20.10
C PHE A 165 2.58 -1.61 -20.92
N ASN A 166 3.77 -1.69 -20.37
CA ASN A 166 4.98 -2.22 -21.00
C ASN A 166 5.35 -3.64 -20.51
N THR A 167 4.48 -4.30 -19.74
CA THR A 167 4.64 -5.66 -19.23
C THR A 167 3.35 -6.47 -19.45
N PRO A 168 3.02 -6.82 -20.71
CA PRO A 168 1.71 -7.39 -21.07
C PRO A 168 1.42 -8.73 -20.42
N VAL A 169 2.44 -9.55 -20.17
CA VAL A 169 2.27 -10.82 -19.44
C VAL A 169 1.74 -10.56 -18.04
N ARG A 170 2.33 -9.58 -17.33
CA ARG A 170 1.89 -9.22 -15.98
C ARG A 170 0.49 -8.64 -15.95
N ARG A 171 0.15 -7.79 -16.94
CA ARG A 171 -1.19 -7.26 -17.09
C ARG A 171 -2.25 -8.35 -17.25
N LYS A 172 -1.92 -9.48 -17.91
CA LYS A 172 -2.82 -10.64 -18.06
C LYS A 172 -3.05 -11.40 -16.75
N PHE A 173 -2.15 -11.33 -15.78
CA PHE A 173 -2.32 -11.96 -14.46
C PHE A 173 -3.15 -11.15 -13.48
N LEU A 174 -3.45 -9.88 -13.77
CA LEU A 174 -4.38 -9.11 -12.96
C LEU A 174 -5.77 -9.74 -12.95
N LYS A 175 -6.45 -9.61 -11.84
CA LYS A 175 -7.85 -10.00 -11.72
C LYS A 175 -8.75 -8.99 -12.42
N THR A 176 -10.06 -9.19 -12.34
CA THR A 176 -11.02 -8.20 -12.85
C THR A 176 -10.88 -6.88 -12.10
N ALA A 177 -11.26 -5.77 -12.72
CA ALA A 177 -11.24 -4.44 -12.10
C ALA A 177 -11.99 -4.43 -10.76
N THR A 178 -13.14 -5.10 -10.68
CA THR A 178 -13.92 -5.21 -9.43
C THR A 178 -13.15 -5.96 -8.34
N THR A 179 -12.38 -6.98 -8.68
CA THR A 179 -11.57 -7.72 -7.70
C THR A 179 -10.40 -6.87 -7.21
N GLU A 180 -9.71 -6.15 -8.12
CA GLU A 180 -8.62 -5.24 -7.76
C GLU A 180 -9.15 -4.05 -6.92
N ASP A 181 -10.34 -3.51 -7.24
CA ASP A 181 -11.05 -2.53 -6.40
C ASP A 181 -11.23 -3.06 -4.96
N GLY A 182 -11.65 -4.31 -4.81
CA GLY A 182 -11.83 -4.94 -3.51
C GLY A 182 -10.55 -5.01 -2.68
N TYR A 183 -9.41 -5.31 -3.32
CA TYR A 183 -8.10 -5.31 -2.63
C TYR A 183 -7.69 -3.92 -2.17
N ILE A 184 -7.89 -2.89 -3.01
CA ILE A 184 -7.57 -1.51 -2.63
C ILE A 184 -8.51 -1.02 -1.52
N ASN A 185 -9.82 -1.32 -1.61
CA ASN A 185 -10.77 -0.96 -0.58
C ASN A 185 -10.39 -1.56 0.78
N SER A 186 -10.07 -2.86 0.82
CA SER A 186 -9.61 -3.52 2.05
C SER A 186 -8.32 -2.91 2.59
N LEU A 187 -7.37 -2.58 1.71
CA LEU A 187 -6.14 -1.90 2.09
C LEU A 187 -6.43 -0.53 2.74
N MET A 188 -7.28 0.28 2.12
CA MET A 188 -7.63 1.61 2.66
C MET A 188 -8.36 1.51 4.01
N GLN A 189 -9.18 0.48 4.21
CA GLN A 189 -9.80 0.20 5.51
C GLN A 189 -8.72 -0.14 6.57
N TYR A 190 -7.77 -1.01 6.26
CA TYR A 190 -6.69 -1.36 7.19
C TYR A 190 -5.80 -0.16 7.52
N LEU A 191 -5.43 0.66 6.52
CA LEU A 191 -4.62 1.85 6.73
C LEU A 191 -5.36 2.89 7.59
N SER A 192 -6.65 3.10 7.35
CA SER A 192 -7.43 4.04 8.15
C SER A 192 -7.61 3.60 9.60
N LEU A 193 -7.82 2.30 9.83
CA LEU A 193 -7.90 1.73 11.19
C LEU A 193 -6.54 1.78 11.91
N SER A 194 -5.44 1.71 11.18
CA SER A 194 -4.07 1.73 11.71
C SER A 194 -3.63 3.14 12.11
N HIS A 195 -4.16 4.18 11.46
CA HIS A 195 -3.77 5.58 11.65
C HIS A 195 -5.00 6.47 11.91
N PRO A 196 -5.57 6.44 13.12
CA PRO A 196 -6.76 7.25 13.46
C PRO A 196 -6.47 8.75 13.52
N ASP A 197 -5.22 9.16 13.53
CA ASP A 197 -4.69 10.52 13.48
C ASP A 197 -4.69 11.12 12.05
N ILE A 198 -4.88 10.30 11.01
CA ILE A 198 -4.83 10.73 9.61
C ILE A 198 -6.24 10.73 9.00
N SER A 199 -6.57 11.83 8.30
CA SER A 199 -7.77 11.90 7.47
C SER A 199 -7.54 11.18 6.16
N PHE A 200 -8.21 10.04 5.95
CA PHE A 200 -8.19 9.31 4.68
C PHE A 200 -9.46 9.56 3.89
N ARG A 201 -9.29 9.78 2.59
CA ARG A 201 -10.38 9.82 1.62
C ARG A 201 -10.09 8.86 0.49
N PHE A 202 -10.98 7.90 0.26
CA PHE A 202 -10.87 6.95 -0.85
C PHE A 202 -12.01 7.11 -1.84
N ILE A 203 -11.66 7.38 -3.11
CA ILE A 203 -12.57 7.62 -4.22
C ILE A 203 -12.33 6.54 -5.27
N ASN A 204 -13.37 5.80 -5.62
CA ASN A 204 -13.34 4.78 -6.66
C ASN A 204 -14.35 5.13 -7.76
N ASN A 205 -13.89 5.29 -9.01
CA ASN A 205 -14.72 5.67 -10.15
C ASN A 205 -15.63 6.88 -9.84
N ASN A 206 -15.03 7.95 -9.29
CA ASN A 206 -15.67 9.19 -8.84
C ASN A 206 -16.68 9.03 -7.67
N GLN A 207 -16.77 7.86 -7.04
CA GLN A 207 -17.61 7.64 -5.85
C GLN A 207 -16.75 7.61 -4.58
N ASN A 208 -17.14 8.39 -3.58
CA ASN A 208 -16.50 8.35 -2.28
C ASN A 208 -16.86 7.03 -1.57
N LYS A 209 -15.86 6.19 -1.28
CA LYS A 209 -16.03 4.87 -0.65
C LYS A 209 -15.62 4.86 0.83
N LEU A 210 -14.70 5.72 1.21
CA LEU A 210 -14.24 5.86 2.60
C LEU A 210 -13.87 7.32 2.85
N HIS A 211 -14.26 7.83 4.03
CA HIS A 211 -13.78 9.13 4.52
C HIS A 211 -13.65 9.07 6.04
N THR A 212 -12.44 9.34 6.55
CA THR A 212 -12.15 9.46 7.98
C THR A 212 -11.72 10.89 8.31
N SER A 213 -11.92 11.30 9.56
CA SER A 213 -11.69 12.68 9.97
C SER A 213 -10.28 12.97 10.49
N GLY A 214 -9.49 11.94 10.80
CA GLY A 214 -8.17 12.12 11.45
C GLY A 214 -8.25 12.69 12.88
N ASN A 215 -9.35 12.43 13.59
CA ASN A 215 -9.63 13.00 14.92
C ASN A 215 -9.12 12.13 16.09
N MET A 216 -8.27 11.17 15.83
CA MET A 216 -7.73 10.20 16.80
C MET A 216 -8.79 9.24 17.40
N LYS A 217 -10.04 9.26 16.91
CA LYS A 217 -11.12 8.42 17.43
C LYS A 217 -11.29 7.16 16.60
N LEU A 218 -10.61 6.09 17.01
CA LEU A 218 -10.69 4.77 16.34
C LEU A 218 -12.14 4.29 16.21
N LYS A 219 -13.00 4.57 17.18
CA LYS A 219 -14.41 4.18 17.15
C LYS A 219 -15.20 4.79 15.99
N ASP A 220 -14.88 6.05 15.62
CA ASP A 220 -15.50 6.72 14.46
C ASP A 220 -15.08 6.05 13.14
N ILE A 221 -13.83 5.58 13.06
CA ILE A 221 -13.35 4.83 11.90
C ILE A 221 -14.01 3.47 11.81
N ILE A 222 -14.14 2.77 12.95
CA ILE A 222 -14.87 1.49 13.01
C ILE A 222 -16.33 1.69 12.55
N TYR A 223 -16.96 2.80 12.93
CA TYR A 223 -18.31 3.14 12.44
C TYR A 223 -18.35 3.34 10.93
N ASN A 224 -17.38 4.05 10.36
CA ASN A 224 -17.31 4.31 8.92
C ASN A 224 -17.04 3.04 8.10
N VAL A 225 -16.26 2.09 8.65
CA VAL A 225 -15.86 0.85 7.96
C VAL A 225 -16.91 -0.25 8.13
N TYR A 226 -17.42 -0.44 9.34
CA TYR A 226 -18.23 -1.62 9.71
C TYR A 226 -19.69 -1.28 10.05
N GLY A 227 -20.03 0.01 10.17
CA GLY A 227 -21.38 0.47 10.40
C GLY A 227 -21.81 0.49 11.86
N ARG A 228 -23.04 0.97 12.07
CA ARG A 228 -23.63 1.23 13.40
C ARG A 228 -23.78 -0.02 14.24
N ASP A 229 -24.25 -1.10 13.64
CA ASP A 229 -24.62 -2.32 14.38
C ASP A 229 -23.42 -2.95 15.08
N ILE A 230 -22.25 -2.95 14.41
CA ILE A 230 -21.01 -3.42 15.02
C ILE A 230 -20.53 -2.43 16.07
N THR A 231 -20.46 -1.14 15.74
CA THR A 231 -19.85 -0.12 16.61
C THR A 231 -20.62 0.08 17.92
N ALA A 232 -21.95 -0.11 17.91
CA ALA A 232 -22.78 -0.03 19.13
C ALA A 232 -22.55 -1.22 20.10
N ASN A 233 -21.88 -2.28 19.62
CA ASN A 233 -21.74 -3.53 20.34
C ASN A 233 -20.26 -3.90 20.60
N LEU A 234 -19.46 -2.90 20.93
CA LEU A 234 -18.04 -3.05 21.22
C LEU A 234 -17.75 -2.79 22.69
N TYR A 235 -16.72 -3.47 23.18
CA TYR A 235 -16.02 -3.14 24.42
C TYR A 235 -14.69 -2.49 24.08
N GLU A 236 -14.35 -1.43 24.82
CA GLU A 236 -13.04 -0.80 24.74
C GLU A 236 -12.02 -1.63 25.51
N VAL A 237 -10.83 -1.78 24.95
CA VAL A 237 -9.68 -2.44 25.55
C VAL A 237 -8.59 -1.41 25.75
N ASN A 238 -8.10 -1.31 26.98
CA ASN A 238 -6.90 -0.55 27.31
C ASN A 238 -6.18 -1.33 28.42
N SER A 239 -5.07 -1.97 28.07
CA SER A 239 -4.29 -2.79 28.97
C SER A 239 -2.81 -2.57 28.69
N ALA A 240 -2.01 -2.55 29.75
CA ALA A 240 -0.56 -2.41 29.67
C ALA A 240 0.13 -3.46 30.55
N ALA A 241 1.18 -4.07 30.01
CA ALA A 241 2.14 -4.91 30.71
C ALA A 241 3.54 -4.34 30.42
N GLU A 242 4.59 -4.83 31.11
CA GLU A 242 5.95 -4.23 31.12
C GLU A 242 6.44 -3.65 29.77
N ASN A 243 6.25 -4.38 28.67
CA ASN A 243 6.77 -3.98 27.34
C ASN A 243 5.70 -3.95 26.26
N ILE A 244 4.42 -4.15 26.61
CA ILE A 244 3.32 -4.21 25.63
C ILE A 244 2.14 -3.39 26.14
N ARG A 245 1.66 -2.47 25.32
CA ARG A 245 0.38 -1.80 25.51
C ARG A 245 -0.61 -2.27 24.44
N ILE A 246 -1.83 -2.58 24.85
CA ILE A 246 -2.90 -3.04 23.97
C ILE A 246 -4.08 -2.07 24.11
N GLU A 247 -4.46 -1.45 23.01
CA GLU A 247 -5.57 -0.51 22.93
C GLU A 247 -6.48 -0.86 21.75
N GLY A 248 -7.76 -0.51 21.86
CA GLY A 248 -8.71 -0.68 20.77
C GLY A 248 -10.05 -1.21 21.21
N TYR A 249 -10.65 -2.05 20.38
CA TYR A 249 -12.02 -2.52 20.58
C TYR A 249 -12.16 -4.01 20.28
N ILE A 250 -12.99 -4.70 21.09
CA ILE A 250 -13.44 -6.07 20.85
C ILE A 250 -14.97 -6.13 20.82
N GLY A 251 -15.52 -7.03 20.00
CA GLY A 251 -16.97 -7.20 19.88
C GLY A 251 -17.58 -7.97 21.03
N LYS A 252 -18.85 -7.66 21.37
CA LYS A 252 -19.65 -8.56 22.18
C LYS A 252 -19.77 -9.94 21.51
N PRO A 253 -19.98 -11.05 22.25
CA PRO A 253 -19.94 -12.41 21.69
C PRO A 253 -20.80 -12.64 20.44
N PHE A 254 -21.93 -11.95 20.32
CA PHE A 254 -22.80 -12.07 19.12
C PHE A 254 -22.27 -11.30 17.90
N VAL A 255 -21.27 -10.43 18.04
CA VAL A 255 -20.56 -9.76 16.95
C VAL A 255 -19.44 -10.67 16.47
N ASN A 256 -19.77 -11.66 15.67
CA ASN A 256 -18.83 -12.65 15.17
C ASN A 256 -19.10 -13.02 13.70
N ARG A 257 -18.16 -13.70 13.03
CA ARG A 257 -18.27 -14.16 11.65
C ARG A 257 -17.70 -15.58 11.51
N GLY A 258 -18.14 -16.30 10.47
CA GLY A 258 -17.60 -17.62 10.09
C GLY A 258 -16.18 -17.58 9.51
N ASN A 259 -15.53 -16.41 9.49
CA ASN A 259 -14.14 -16.24 9.03
C ASN A 259 -13.47 -15.10 9.80
N ARG A 260 -12.14 -14.98 9.67
CA ARG A 260 -11.30 -14.02 10.42
C ARG A 260 -11.23 -12.61 9.81
N VAL A 261 -12.16 -12.20 8.94
CA VAL A 261 -12.12 -10.87 8.31
C VAL A 261 -12.35 -9.72 9.30
N TYR A 262 -12.88 -10.03 10.49
CA TYR A 262 -13.11 -9.07 11.55
C TYR A 262 -11.99 -9.02 12.61
N GLU A 263 -10.95 -9.84 12.47
CA GLU A 263 -9.79 -9.85 13.34
C GLU A 263 -8.68 -8.96 12.77
N ASN A 264 -8.60 -7.73 13.29
CA ASN A 264 -7.63 -6.74 12.82
C ASN A 264 -6.64 -6.42 13.92
N TYR A 265 -5.35 -6.63 13.66
CA TYR A 265 -4.25 -6.42 14.59
C TYR A 265 -3.19 -5.52 13.99
N TYR A 266 -2.70 -4.59 14.81
CA TYR A 266 -1.68 -3.61 14.43
C TYR A 266 -0.55 -3.64 15.46
N ILE A 267 0.70 -3.78 15.00
CA ILE A 267 1.89 -3.63 15.85
C ILE A 267 2.63 -2.38 15.42
N ASN A 268 2.79 -1.42 16.32
CA ASN A 268 3.46 -0.14 16.04
C ASN A 268 2.96 0.50 14.73
N GLY A 269 1.64 0.56 14.53
CA GLY A 269 0.99 1.11 13.34
C GLY A 269 0.95 0.19 12.11
N ARG A 270 1.56 -1.00 12.14
CA ARG A 270 1.57 -1.92 10.99
C ARG A 270 0.50 -3.00 11.13
N TYR A 271 -0.34 -3.15 10.10
CA TYR A 271 -1.27 -4.28 10.02
C TYR A 271 -0.53 -5.60 9.93
N ILE A 272 -0.91 -6.55 10.77
CA ILE A 272 -0.30 -7.87 10.82
C ILE A 272 -1.35 -8.98 10.78
N LYS A 273 -0.92 -10.15 10.32
CA LYS A 273 -1.63 -11.42 10.50
C LYS A 273 -0.80 -12.31 11.42
N SER A 274 -1.32 -12.65 12.58
CA SER A 274 -0.58 -13.45 13.57
C SER A 274 -1.44 -14.61 14.09
N SER A 275 -1.00 -15.82 13.84
CA SER A 275 -1.66 -17.02 14.38
C SER A 275 -1.57 -17.11 15.90
N ILE A 276 -0.59 -16.46 16.52
CA ILE A 276 -0.41 -16.39 17.97
C ILE A 276 -1.51 -15.50 18.56
N ILE A 277 -1.66 -14.28 18.03
CA ILE A 277 -2.67 -13.33 18.48
C ILE A 277 -4.07 -13.90 18.23
N ASN A 278 -4.34 -14.45 17.03
CA ASN A 278 -5.62 -15.09 16.72
C ASN A 278 -5.99 -16.14 17.77
N ARG A 279 -5.08 -17.09 18.06
CA ARG A 279 -5.32 -18.14 19.06
C ARG A 279 -5.57 -17.60 20.47
N ALA A 280 -4.85 -16.56 20.88
CA ALA A 280 -5.02 -15.94 22.19
C ALA A 280 -6.39 -15.28 22.31
N ILE A 281 -6.82 -14.52 21.29
CA ILE A 281 -8.14 -13.87 21.24
C ILE A 281 -9.25 -14.92 21.19
N GLU A 282 -9.16 -15.89 20.29
CA GLU A 282 -10.14 -16.98 20.14
C GLU A 282 -10.28 -17.79 21.43
N ALA A 283 -9.17 -18.03 22.16
CA ALA A 283 -9.21 -18.68 23.46
C ALA A 283 -9.97 -17.86 24.51
N GLY A 284 -9.85 -16.53 24.51
CA GLY A 284 -10.61 -15.63 25.38
C GLY A 284 -12.11 -15.64 25.09
N TYR A 285 -12.51 -15.93 23.86
CA TYR A 285 -13.92 -16.05 23.45
C TYR A 285 -14.48 -17.48 23.55
N LYS A 286 -13.64 -18.46 23.93
CA LYS A 286 -14.07 -19.85 24.04
C LYS A 286 -15.21 -20.00 25.05
N GLY A 287 -16.30 -20.61 24.62
CA GLY A 287 -17.52 -20.78 25.38
C GLY A 287 -18.52 -19.64 25.29
N PHE A 288 -18.13 -18.48 24.68
CA PHE A 288 -19.03 -17.35 24.45
C PHE A 288 -19.52 -17.28 22.99
N ILE A 289 -18.77 -17.85 22.05
CA ILE A 289 -19.12 -17.91 20.63
C ILE A 289 -19.14 -19.37 20.15
N MET A 290 -19.90 -19.62 19.08
CA MET A 290 -19.98 -20.97 18.49
C MET A 290 -18.63 -21.39 17.90
N PRO A 291 -18.31 -22.69 17.88
CA PRO A 291 -17.14 -23.21 17.19
C PRO A 291 -17.13 -22.75 15.73
N HIS A 292 -15.94 -22.44 15.20
CA HIS A 292 -15.71 -21.92 13.84
C HIS A 292 -16.27 -20.51 13.57
N ASN A 293 -16.73 -19.80 14.59
CA ASN A 293 -16.98 -18.36 14.52
C ASN A 293 -15.82 -17.59 15.16
N TYR A 294 -15.55 -16.41 14.62
CA TYR A 294 -14.41 -15.56 14.98
C TYR A 294 -14.93 -14.20 15.44
N PRO A 295 -14.39 -13.65 16.54
CA PRO A 295 -14.86 -12.40 17.11
C PRO A 295 -14.49 -11.19 16.23
N PHE A 296 -15.17 -10.08 16.49
CA PHE A 296 -14.73 -8.79 15.99
C PHE A 296 -13.63 -8.24 16.89
N THR A 297 -12.51 -7.82 16.29
CA THR A 297 -11.42 -7.14 17.00
C THR A 297 -10.76 -6.09 16.14
N VAL A 298 -10.42 -4.95 16.72
CA VAL A 298 -9.51 -3.94 16.18
C VAL A 298 -8.57 -3.56 17.32
N LEU A 299 -7.37 -4.13 17.33
CA LEU A 299 -6.42 -4.00 18.45
C LEU A 299 -5.07 -3.48 17.98
N HIS A 300 -4.59 -2.45 18.66
CA HIS A 300 -3.27 -1.85 18.48
C HIS A 300 -2.36 -2.33 19.61
N PHE A 301 -1.23 -2.87 19.23
CA PHE A 301 -0.16 -3.30 20.12
C PHE A 301 1.00 -2.33 19.96
N THR A 302 1.37 -1.66 21.04
CA THR A 302 2.63 -0.89 21.11
C THR A 302 3.64 -1.76 21.84
N ILE A 303 4.74 -2.08 21.19
CA ILE A 303 5.82 -2.91 21.72
C ILE A 303 7.10 -2.06 21.69
N ASN A 304 7.76 -1.97 22.84
CA ASN A 304 9.04 -1.25 23.02
C ASN A 304 10.22 -2.11 22.58
#